data_298d064e5370b2da6d45e3d074cedd5d
#
_entry.id   298d064e5370b2da6d45e3d074cedd5d
#
_cell.length_a   1.000
_cell.length_b   1.000
_cell.length_c   1.000
_cell.angle_alpha   90.00
_cell.angle_beta   90.00
_cell.angle_gamma   90.00
#
_symmetry.space_group_name_H-M   'P 1'
#
loop_
_entity.id
_entity.type
_entity.pdbx_description
1 polymer ?
#
loop_
_entity_poly.entity_id
_entity_poly.type
_entity_poly.pdbx_seq_one_letter_code
_entity_poly.pdbx_strand_id
1 'polypeptide(L)'
;MTHARKLWPLLTATHRYDKSISTHGRGAGQTIEAPILAYLVETANGRILYDVGCDHRKINDPALRARYYNPETFQFGAPEMNEDQRIPSYLARLGLAPADIDIVFIGHLHFDHAGGLKDLQRCGCGAEIHVQKDELDAANSGEDVACFADDFDVAGLRRMQGEYDLTDGVRAIATPGHTAGHMSMWIELPKGPPVLLAGDAADLVENIVDEVAPGGCWRDGHLQAVESIRKLKRIAAEQGAQLWPNHDMAFYRGLQAFPAWHE
;
A
#
# COMPACT_ATOMS: atom_id res chain seq x y z
N MET A 1 22.51 6.98 -15.27
CA MET A 1 21.72 6.14 -14.36
C MET A 1 20.27 6.52 -14.58
N THR A 2 19.44 5.56 -14.87
CA THR A 2 17.99 5.75 -15.07
C THR A 2 17.33 5.64 -13.71
N HIS A 3 16.81 6.75 -13.21
CA HIS A 3 16.07 6.82 -11.95
C HIS A 3 14.57 6.90 -12.24
N ALA A 4 13.73 6.70 -11.22
CA ALA A 4 12.37 7.17 -11.28
C ALA A 4 12.37 8.68 -11.56
N ARG A 5 11.36 9.16 -12.29
CA ARG A 5 11.28 10.57 -12.70
C ARG A 5 10.38 11.37 -11.78
N LYS A 6 9.27 10.75 -11.38
CA LYS A 6 8.23 11.38 -10.56
C LYS A 6 7.58 10.35 -9.66
N LEU A 7 7.22 10.79 -8.47
CA LEU A 7 6.45 10.02 -7.49
C LEU A 7 5.25 10.84 -7.03
N TRP A 8 4.04 10.30 -7.20
CA TRP A 8 2.79 10.88 -6.70
C TRP A 8 2.21 10.01 -5.58
N PRO A 9 2.11 10.51 -4.36
CA PRO A 9 1.25 9.94 -3.33
C PRO A 9 -0.22 10.21 -3.68
N LEU A 10 -1.05 9.18 -3.73
CA LEU A 10 -2.47 9.25 -4.09
C LEU A 10 -3.31 8.86 -2.87
N LEU A 11 -4.14 9.78 -2.36
CA LEU A 11 -5.08 9.50 -1.27
C LEU A 11 -6.30 8.78 -1.83
N THR A 12 -6.31 7.47 -1.79
CA THR A 12 -7.38 6.65 -2.37
C THR A 12 -8.61 6.51 -1.48
N ALA A 13 -8.45 6.63 -0.16
CA ALA A 13 -9.54 6.66 0.81
C ALA A 13 -9.05 7.23 2.15
N THR A 14 -9.97 7.43 3.10
CA THR A 14 -9.65 7.67 4.50
C THR A 14 -10.33 6.60 5.36
N HIS A 15 -9.69 6.20 6.45
CA HIS A 15 -10.22 5.20 7.35
C HIS A 15 -10.11 5.66 8.80
N ARG A 16 -11.19 5.46 9.58
CA ARG A 16 -11.22 5.77 11.01
C ARG A 16 -11.30 4.49 11.81
N TYR A 17 -10.29 4.25 12.62
CA TYR A 17 -10.21 3.04 13.43
C TYR A 17 -9.44 3.27 14.74
N ASP A 18 -9.44 2.28 15.61
CA ASP A 18 -8.70 2.31 16.87
C ASP A 18 -7.19 2.25 16.62
N LYS A 19 -6.43 3.17 17.20
CA LYS A 19 -4.98 3.30 16.99
C LYS A 19 -4.20 2.02 17.27
N SER A 20 -4.72 1.15 18.16
CA SER A 20 -4.08 -0.12 18.45
C SER A 20 -3.97 -1.06 17.24
N ILE A 21 -4.72 -0.82 16.17
CA ILE A 21 -4.58 -1.52 14.88
C ILE A 21 -3.25 -1.16 14.21
N SER A 22 -2.80 0.09 14.33
CA SER A 22 -1.52 0.56 13.78
C SER A 22 -0.34 0.44 14.75
N THR A 23 -0.59 0.25 16.06
CA THR A 23 0.49 0.23 17.08
C THR A 23 0.24 -0.87 18.10
N HIS A 24 1.05 -1.93 18.04
CA HIS A 24 0.93 -3.09 18.94
C HIS A 24 1.05 -2.69 20.42
N GLY A 25 0.03 -3.01 21.21
CA GLY A 25 0.01 -2.75 22.64
C GLY A 25 -0.11 -1.28 23.04
N ARG A 26 -0.43 -0.38 22.09
CA ARG A 26 -0.54 1.07 22.34
C ARG A 26 -1.82 1.63 21.73
N GLY A 27 -2.32 2.72 22.31
CA GLY A 27 -3.38 3.55 21.75
C GLY A 27 -4.78 2.94 21.76
N ALA A 28 -5.03 1.84 22.50
CA ALA A 28 -6.35 1.25 22.61
C ALA A 28 -7.38 2.28 23.13
N GLY A 29 -8.53 2.36 22.46
CA GLY A 29 -9.58 3.34 22.71
C GLY A 29 -9.35 4.72 22.10
N GLN A 30 -8.24 4.94 21.37
CA GLN A 30 -7.97 6.18 20.66
C GLN A 30 -8.32 6.01 19.18
N THR A 31 -9.36 6.71 18.69
CA THR A 31 -9.67 6.72 17.26
C THR A 31 -8.71 7.63 16.52
N ILE A 32 -8.11 7.13 15.45
CA ILE A 32 -7.32 7.92 14.49
C ILE A 32 -8.02 7.98 13.14
N GLU A 33 -7.66 8.97 12.33
CA GLU A 33 -7.98 9.05 10.91
C GLU A 33 -6.69 8.75 10.12
N ALA A 34 -6.73 7.69 9.34
CA ALA A 34 -5.61 7.21 8.54
C ALA A 34 -5.86 7.46 7.04
N PRO A 35 -4.86 7.90 6.27
CA PRO A 35 -4.95 7.89 4.81
C PRO A 35 -4.80 6.45 4.31
N ILE A 36 -5.50 6.08 3.26
CA ILE A 36 -5.20 4.90 2.46
C ILE A 36 -4.51 5.41 1.20
N LEU A 37 -3.25 4.99 1.02
CA LEU A 37 -2.38 5.53 -0.01
C LEU A 37 -2.09 4.50 -1.10
N ALA A 38 -2.01 4.97 -2.33
CA ALA A 38 -1.34 4.32 -3.43
C ALA A 38 -0.28 5.28 -3.98
N TYR A 39 0.68 4.75 -4.72
CA TYR A 39 1.75 5.60 -5.25
C TYR A 39 1.94 5.32 -6.74
N LEU A 40 1.91 6.39 -7.54
CA LEU A 40 2.27 6.31 -8.95
C LEU A 40 3.72 6.72 -9.12
N VAL A 41 4.52 5.86 -9.74
CA VAL A 41 5.93 6.10 -10.06
C VAL A 41 6.09 6.16 -11.59
N GLU A 42 6.52 7.29 -12.12
CA GLU A 42 6.94 7.41 -13.53
C GLU A 42 8.44 7.18 -13.63
N THR A 43 8.84 6.30 -14.51
CA THR A 43 10.25 5.96 -14.77
C THR A 43 10.62 6.18 -16.23
N ALA A 44 11.88 5.93 -16.61
CA ALA A 44 12.29 5.94 -17.99
C ALA A 44 11.70 4.76 -18.80
N ASN A 45 11.35 3.66 -18.11
CA ASN A 45 10.95 2.39 -18.68
C ASN A 45 9.46 2.09 -18.54
N GLY A 46 8.66 3.07 -18.08
CA GLY A 46 7.22 2.89 -17.88
C GLY A 46 6.72 3.43 -16.54
N ARG A 47 5.48 3.07 -16.20
CA ARG A 47 4.78 3.52 -14.99
C ARG A 47 4.44 2.35 -14.10
N ILE A 48 4.70 2.52 -12.82
CA ILE A 48 4.46 1.54 -11.77
C ILE A 48 3.44 2.13 -10.79
N LEU A 49 2.40 1.37 -10.47
CA LEU A 49 1.55 1.64 -9.31
C LEU A 49 2.02 0.77 -8.15
N TYR A 50 2.27 1.36 -7.00
CA TYR A 50 2.41 0.66 -5.73
C TYR A 50 1.10 0.77 -4.97
N ASP A 51 0.43 -0.36 -4.82
CA ASP A 51 -0.93 -0.52 -4.32
C ASP A 51 -2.00 0.21 -5.15
N VAL A 52 -3.26 -0.05 -4.89
CA VAL A 52 -4.39 0.48 -5.67
C VAL A 52 -5.58 0.92 -4.81
N GLY A 53 -5.43 0.91 -3.48
CA GLY A 53 -6.47 1.31 -2.54
C GLY A 53 -7.62 0.32 -2.47
N CYS A 54 -8.78 0.81 -2.00
CA CYS A 54 -10.00 0.03 -1.79
C CYS A 54 -10.83 -0.14 -3.06
N ASP A 55 -11.78 -1.11 -3.04
CA ASP A 55 -12.86 -1.18 -4.03
C ASP A 55 -13.95 -0.15 -3.70
N HIS A 56 -14.05 0.89 -4.53
CA HIS A 56 -15.06 1.95 -4.42
C HIS A 56 -16.49 1.40 -4.41
N ARG A 57 -16.77 0.34 -5.16
CA ARG A 57 -18.11 -0.27 -5.19
C ARG A 57 -18.44 -0.98 -3.88
N LYS A 58 -17.47 -1.71 -3.29
CA LYS A 58 -17.67 -2.37 -1.99
C LYS A 58 -17.97 -1.36 -0.87
N ILE A 59 -17.43 -0.17 -0.97
CA ILE A 59 -17.67 0.90 0.00
C ILE A 59 -19.00 1.60 -0.23
N ASN A 60 -19.37 1.92 -1.48
CA ASN A 60 -20.48 2.84 -1.79
C ASN A 60 -21.77 2.17 -2.23
N ASP A 61 -21.76 0.89 -2.65
CA ASP A 61 -22.96 0.10 -2.87
C ASP A 61 -23.46 -0.45 -1.54
N PRO A 62 -24.70 -0.15 -1.10
CA PRO A 62 -25.20 -0.58 0.21
C PRO A 62 -25.21 -2.10 0.42
N ALA A 63 -25.49 -2.89 -0.63
CA ALA A 63 -25.54 -4.34 -0.53
C ALA A 63 -24.12 -4.94 -0.42
N LEU A 64 -23.17 -4.42 -1.19
CA LEU A 64 -21.77 -4.83 -1.11
C LEU A 64 -21.15 -4.38 0.21
N ARG A 65 -21.41 -3.14 0.65
CA ARG A 65 -20.93 -2.64 1.95
C ARG A 65 -21.42 -3.52 3.10
N ALA A 66 -22.72 -3.88 3.12
CA ALA A 66 -23.28 -4.77 4.14
C ALA A 66 -22.66 -6.18 4.11
N ARG A 67 -22.19 -6.63 2.94
CA ARG A 67 -21.54 -7.94 2.79
C ARG A 67 -20.08 -7.95 3.25
N TYR A 68 -19.27 -6.96 2.82
CA TYR A 68 -17.83 -6.95 3.03
C TYR A 68 -17.41 -6.24 4.32
N TYR A 69 -18.16 -5.23 4.73
CA TYR A 69 -17.87 -4.41 5.91
C TYR A 69 -18.92 -4.60 7.01
N ASN A 70 -19.45 -5.83 7.14
CA ASN A 70 -20.38 -6.16 8.20
C ASN A 70 -19.68 -6.11 9.56
N PRO A 71 -20.14 -5.28 10.53
CA PRO A 71 -19.51 -5.14 11.84
C PRO A 71 -19.40 -6.45 12.65
N GLU A 72 -20.26 -7.45 12.35
CA GLU A 72 -20.23 -8.76 13.02
C GLU A 72 -19.05 -9.63 12.56
N THR A 73 -18.56 -9.41 11.31
CA THR A 73 -17.51 -10.24 10.69
C THR A 73 -16.27 -9.44 10.31
N PHE A 74 -16.36 -8.10 10.25
CA PHE A 74 -15.28 -7.21 9.88
C PHE A 74 -15.21 -6.02 10.86
N GLN A 75 -14.39 -6.17 11.88
CA GLN A 75 -14.33 -5.23 13.01
C GLN A 75 -13.64 -3.90 12.69
N PHE A 76 -12.94 -3.79 11.56
CA PHE A 76 -12.18 -2.58 11.20
C PHE A 76 -13.08 -1.44 10.71
N GLY A 77 -14.33 -1.72 10.34
CA GLY A 77 -15.23 -0.74 9.73
C GLY A 77 -14.93 -0.46 8.26
N ALA A 78 -15.83 0.23 7.60
CA ALA A 78 -15.64 0.60 6.19
C ALA A 78 -14.91 1.93 6.08
N PRO A 79 -13.93 2.06 5.16
CA PRO A 79 -13.34 3.35 4.80
C PRO A 79 -14.35 4.30 4.18
N GLU A 80 -13.95 5.56 4.03
CA GLU A 80 -14.65 6.57 3.25
C GLU A 80 -13.86 6.84 1.96
N MET A 81 -14.52 6.70 0.81
CA MET A 81 -13.92 6.87 -0.51
C MET A 81 -14.89 7.53 -1.47
N ASN A 82 -14.44 8.57 -2.15
CA ASN A 82 -15.19 9.25 -3.20
C ASN A 82 -14.76 8.77 -4.60
N GLU A 83 -15.57 9.06 -5.62
CA GLU A 83 -15.30 8.69 -7.02
C GLU A 83 -13.94 9.22 -7.53
N ASP A 84 -13.57 10.43 -7.16
CA ASP A 84 -12.30 11.08 -7.57
C ASP A 84 -11.06 10.50 -6.88
N GLN A 85 -11.24 9.65 -5.88
CA GLN A 85 -10.16 8.95 -5.18
C GLN A 85 -9.81 7.59 -5.81
N ARG A 86 -10.55 7.16 -6.82
CA ARG A 86 -10.23 5.96 -7.59
C ARG A 86 -8.96 6.16 -8.41
N ILE A 87 -8.15 5.13 -8.57
CA ILE A 87 -6.94 5.18 -9.40
C ILE A 87 -7.25 5.67 -10.83
N PRO A 88 -8.28 5.15 -11.56
CA PRO A 88 -8.61 5.68 -12.88
C PRO A 88 -8.93 7.18 -12.91
N SER A 89 -9.53 7.72 -11.83
CA SER A 89 -9.81 9.16 -11.72
C SER A 89 -8.53 9.98 -11.54
N TYR A 90 -7.58 9.50 -10.74
CA TYR A 90 -6.26 10.12 -10.63
C TYR A 90 -5.49 10.10 -11.95
N LEU A 91 -5.48 8.97 -12.66
CA LEU A 91 -4.82 8.86 -13.95
C LEU A 91 -5.40 9.84 -14.97
N ALA A 92 -6.73 9.92 -15.07
CA ALA A 92 -7.42 10.86 -15.97
C ALA A 92 -7.03 12.32 -15.69
N ARG A 93 -6.88 12.70 -14.41
CA ARG A 93 -6.44 14.08 -14.02
C ARG A 93 -4.98 14.36 -14.40
N LEU A 94 -4.16 13.34 -14.60
CA LEU A 94 -2.79 13.44 -15.15
C LEU A 94 -2.75 13.32 -16.67
N GLY A 95 -3.89 13.15 -17.34
CA GLY A 95 -3.97 12.91 -18.79
C GLY A 95 -3.53 11.49 -19.19
N LEU A 96 -3.59 10.54 -18.25
CA LEU A 96 -3.24 9.14 -18.45
C LEU A 96 -4.49 8.26 -18.49
N ALA A 97 -4.37 7.11 -19.17
CA ALA A 97 -5.35 6.04 -19.12
C ALA A 97 -4.84 4.88 -18.24
N PRO A 98 -5.71 4.02 -17.70
CA PRO A 98 -5.27 2.80 -17.00
C PRO A 98 -4.37 1.88 -17.85
N ALA A 99 -4.52 1.90 -19.18
CA ALA A 99 -3.65 1.17 -20.11
C ALA A 99 -2.20 1.70 -20.18
N ASP A 100 -1.92 2.90 -19.64
CA ASP A 100 -0.58 3.47 -19.59
C ASP A 100 0.24 2.98 -18.37
N ILE A 101 -0.32 2.10 -17.55
CA ILE A 101 0.36 1.46 -16.41
C ILE A 101 0.97 0.15 -16.90
N ASP A 102 2.26 -0.04 -16.64
CA ASP A 102 3.03 -1.21 -17.07
C ASP A 102 3.08 -2.29 -15.97
N ILE A 103 3.23 -1.87 -14.71
CA ILE A 103 3.30 -2.76 -13.56
C ILE A 103 2.39 -2.22 -12.45
N VAL A 104 1.60 -3.10 -11.85
CA VAL A 104 0.97 -2.90 -10.55
C VAL A 104 1.71 -3.77 -9.54
N PHE A 105 2.40 -3.15 -8.60
CA PHE A 105 3.08 -3.83 -7.51
C PHE A 105 2.24 -3.73 -6.25
N ILE A 106 1.78 -4.86 -5.75
CA ILE A 106 0.96 -4.95 -4.53
C ILE A 106 1.86 -5.32 -3.37
N GLY A 107 1.95 -4.42 -2.39
CA GLY A 107 2.75 -4.60 -1.19
C GLY A 107 2.23 -5.75 -0.33
N HIS A 108 0.90 -5.84 -0.19
CA HIS A 108 0.20 -6.96 0.45
C HIS A 108 -1.29 -6.98 0.06
N LEU A 109 -2.03 -8.05 0.41
CA LEU A 109 -3.36 -8.31 -0.13
C LEU A 109 -4.53 -7.88 0.77
N HIS A 110 -4.33 -6.97 1.71
CA HIS A 110 -5.45 -6.39 2.44
C HIS A 110 -6.34 -5.55 1.51
N PHE A 111 -7.61 -5.41 1.90
CA PHE A 111 -8.67 -4.77 1.13
C PHE A 111 -8.38 -3.31 0.74
N ASP A 112 -7.55 -2.62 1.51
CA ASP A 112 -7.18 -1.22 1.32
C ASP A 112 -5.90 -1.03 0.47
N HIS A 113 -5.27 -2.13 0.05
CA HIS A 113 -4.12 -2.16 -0.86
C HIS A 113 -4.47 -2.80 -2.22
N ALA A 114 -5.19 -3.93 -2.19
CA ALA A 114 -5.51 -4.71 -3.39
C ALA A 114 -6.96 -4.47 -3.91
N GLY A 115 -7.82 -3.82 -3.13
CA GLY A 115 -9.24 -3.69 -3.43
C GLY A 115 -9.56 -3.03 -4.77
N GLY A 116 -8.75 -2.07 -5.20
CA GLY A 116 -8.93 -1.36 -6.47
C GLY A 116 -8.55 -2.14 -7.73
N LEU A 117 -7.95 -3.34 -7.63
CA LEU A 117 -7.44 -4.10 -8.79
C LEU A 117 -8.51 -4.38 -9.84
N LYS A 118 -9.68 -4.88 -9.44
CA LYS A 118 -10.77 -5.15 -10.38
C LYS A 118 -11.31 -3.91 -11.05
N ASP A 119 -11.36 -2.80 -10.32
CA ASP A 119 -11.81 -1.53 -10.87
C ASP A 119 -10.83 -1.02 -11.94
N LEU A 120 -9.54 -1.08 -11.64
CA LEU A 120 -8.47 -0.70 -12.56
C LEU A 120 -8.51 -1.55 -13.85
N GLN A 121 -8.70 -2.88 -13.75
CA GLN A 121 -8.84 -3.76 -14.92
C GLN A 121 -10.10 -3.47 -15.73
N ARG A 122 -11.26 -3.25 -15.07
CA ARG A 122 -12.50 -2.86 -15.77
C ARG A 122 -12.35 -1.56 -16.58
N CYS A 123 -11.46 -0.68 -16.13
CA CYS A 123 -11.14 0.56 -16.83
C CYS A 123 -10.03 0.40 -17.90
N GLY A 124 -9.60 -0.82 -18.22
CA GLY A 124 -8.71 -1.13 -19.33
C GLY A 124 -7.23 -1.27 -18.96
N CYS A 125 -6.89 -1.40 -17.70
CA CYS A 125 -5.51 -1.71 -17.29
C CYS A 125 -5.15 -3.15 -17.65
N GLY A 126 -4.07 -3.32 -18.44
CA GLY A 126 -3.50 -4.61 -18.82
C GLY A 126 -2.13 -4.90 -18.20
N ALA A 127 -1.76 -4.13 -17.17
CA ALA A 127 -0.48 -4.25 -16.48
C ALA A 127 -0.23 -5.64 -15.89
N GLU A 128 1.03 -6.05 -15.78
CA GLU A 128 1.40 -7.17 -14.92
C GLU A 128 1.19 -6.80 -13.45
N ILE A 129 0.57 -7.70 -12.67
CA ILE A 129 0.33 -7.50 -11.23
C ILE A 129 1.31 -8.35 -10.46
N HIS A 130 2.25 -7.72 -9.77
CA HIS A 130 3.28 -8.39 -8.98
C HIS A 130 2.84 -8.54 -7.53
N VAL A 131 2.80 -9.78 -7.04
CA VAL A 131 2.49 -10.12 -5.63
C VAL A 131 3.45 -11.19 -5.16
N GLN A 132 3.90 -11.11 -3.91
CA GLN A 132 4.76 -12.15 -3.33
C GLN A 132 4.02 -13.47 -3.22
N LYS A 133 4.75 -14.56 -3.47
CA LYS A 133 4.20 -15.93 -3.37
C LYS A 133 3.66 -16.21 -1.97
N ASP A 134 4.43 -15.85 -0.93
CA ASP A 134 4.05 -16.11 0.46
C ASP A 134 2.81 -15.30 0.88
N GLU A 135 2.63 -14.11 0.30
CA GLU A 135 1.44 -13.28 0.46
C GLU A 135 0.20 -13.96 -0.12
N LEU A 136 0.30 -14.42 -1.38
CA LEU A 136 -0.77 -15.14 -2.04
C LEU A 136 -1.15 -16.43 -1.33
N ASP A 137 -0.15 -17.18 -0.85
CA ASP A 137 -0.39 -18.44 -0.15
C ASP A 137 -1.09 -18.17 1.20
N ALA A 138 -0.71 -17.11 1.91
CA ALA A 138 -1.34 -16.69 3.16
C ALA A 138 -2.77 -16.19 2.93
N ALA A 139 -2.99 -15.27 1.99
CA ALA A 139 -4.30 -14.74 1.68
C ALA A 139 -5.29 -15.83 1.22
N ASN A 140 -4.83 -16.81 0.44
CA ASN A 140 -5.64 -17.95 0.02
C ASN A 140 -5.95 -18.95 1.14
N SER A 141 -5.30 -18.89 2.30
CA SER A 141 -5.66 -19.70 3.46
C SER A 141 -7.01 -19.32 4.06
N GLY A 142 -7.44 -18.08 3.83
CA GLY A 142 -8.67 -17.51 4.41
C GLY A 142 -8.58 -17.23 5.91
N GLU A 143 -7.39 -17.27 6.50
CA GLU A 143 -7.17 -16.97 7.92
C GLU A 143 -7.22 -15.45 8.21
N ASP A 144 -6.87 -14.63 7.21
CA ASP A 144 -6.84 -13.17 7.33
C ASP A 144 -8.13 -12.54 6.81
N VAL A 145 -8.93 -12.01 7.70
CA VAL A 145 -10.23 -11.39 7.39
C VAL A 145 -10.09 -10.06 6.63
N ALA A 146 -8.93 -9.44 6.62
CA ALA A 146 -8.66 -8.23 5.86
C ALA A 146 -8.36 -8.52 4.37
N CYS A 147 -8.12 -9.78 4.00
CA CYS A 147 -7.95 -10.23 2.63
C CYS A 147 -9.30 -10.64 2.02
N PHE A 148 -9.86 -9.83 1.14
CA PHE A 148 -11.05 -10.21 0.39
C PHE A 148 -10.66 -10.99 -0.86
N ALA A 149 -10.85 -12.31 -0.87
CA ALA A 149 -10.37 -13.22 -1.92
C ALA A 149 -10.75 -12.79 -3.35
N ASP A 150 -11.91 -12.14 -3.53
CA ASP A 150 -12.33 -11.63 -4.83
C ASP A 150 -11.57 -10.37 -5.28
N ASP A 151 -10.85 -9.65 -4.42
CA ASP A 151 -10.06 -8.47 -4.83
C ASP A 151 -8.87 -8.86 -5.69
N PHE A 152 -8.25 -9.99 -5.43
CA PHE A 152 -7.08 -10.48 -6.17
C PHE A 152 -7.37 -11.67 -7.10
N ASP A 153 -8.64 -12.02 -7.30
CA ASP A 153 -9.07 -12.89 -8.40
C ASP A 153 -9.11 -12.08 -9.71
N VAL A 154 -7.94 -11.82 -10.27
CA VAL A 154 -7.68 -10.93 -11.40
C VAL A 154 -6.72 -11.55 -12.41
N ALA A 155 -6.79 -11.11 -13.66
CA ALA A 155 -5.85 -11.52 -14.71
C ALA A 155 -4.48 -10.84 -14.53
N GLY A 156 -3.43 -11.41 -15.11
CA GLY A 156 -2.09 -10.79 -15.15
C GLY A 156 -1.29 -10.90 -13.84
N LEU A 157 -1.77 -11.64 -12.85
CA LEU A 157 -1.09 -11.81 -11.58
C LEU A 157 0.18 -12.66 -11.74
N ARG A 158 1.31 -12.10 -11.27
CA ARG A 158 2.64 -12.73 -11.23
C ARG A 158 3.04 -13.03 -9.81
N ARG A 159 3.36 -14.29 -9.53
CA ARG A 159 3.92 -14.72 -8.24
C ARG A 159 5.40 -14.39 -8.20
N MET A 160 5.76 -13.41 -7.38
CA MET A 160 7.13 -12.99 -7.16
C MET A 160 7.73 -13.69 -5.94
N GLN A 161 9.07 -13.74 -5.85
CA GLN A 161 9.75 -14.34 -4.70
C GLN A 161 10.97 -13.52 -4.30
N GLY A 162 11.01 -13.13 -3.02
CA GLY A 162 12.12 -12.36 -2.46
C GLY A 162 12.16 -10.92 -2.95
N GLU A 163 13.31 -10.28 -2.80
CA GLU A 163 13.56 -8.92 -3.24
C GLU A 163 14.00 -8.89 -4.69
N TYR A 164 13.56 -7.86 -5.44
CA TYR A 164 13.93 -7.70 -6.85
C TYR A 164 13.77 -6.26 -7.32
N ASP A 165 14.45 -5.91 -8.40
CA ASP A 165 14.29 -4.63 -9.06
C ASP A 165 13.06 -4.71 -10.01
N LEU A 166 12.08 -3.81 -9.81
CA LEU A 166 10.96 -3.66 -10.74
C LEU A 166 11.45 -3.00 -12.04
N THR A 167 12.34 -2.04 -11.90
CA THR A 167 13.09 -1.37 -12.95
C THR A 167 14.30 -0.66 -12.33
N ASP A 168 15.16 -0.05 -13.14
CA ASP A 168 16.27 0.76 -12.65
C ASP A 168 15.78 1.85 -11.68
N GLY A 169 16.33 1.86 -10.48
CA GLY A 169 15.99 2.82 -9.42
C GLY A 169 14.67 2.56 -8.68
N VAL A 170 13.96 1.45 -8.95
CA VAL A 170 12.76 1.04 -8.21
C VAL A 170 12.86 -0.42 -7.82
N ARG A 171 12.85 -0.69 -6.51
CA ARG A 171 13.10 -2.01 -5.95
C ARG A 171 12.07 -2.44 -4.92
N ALA A 172 11.66 -3.69 -4.98
CA ALA A 172 10.83 -4.35 -3.99
C ALA A 172 11.70 -4.87 -2.82
N ILE A 173 11.36 -4.49 -1.59
CA ILE A 173 12.08 -4.83 -0.36
C ILE A 173 11.18 -5.71 0.51
N ALA A 174 11.62 -6.90 0.86
CA ALA A 174 10.84 -7.80 1.71
C ALA A 174 10.79 -7.29 3.16
N THR A 175 9.58 -7.13 3.68
CA THR A 175 9.30 -6.63 5.02
C THR A 175 8.14 -7.39 5.67
N PRO A 176 8.26 -8.73 5.81
CA PRO A 176 7.22 -9.56 6.37
C PRO A 176 6.97 -9.27 7.85
N GLY A 177 5.78 -9.63 8.34
CA GLY A 177 5.37 -9.48 9.75
C GLY A 177 3.96 -8.94 9.87
N HIS A 178 3.63 -7.81 9.25
CA HIS A 178 2.25 -7.34 9.12
C HIS A 178 1.43 -8.38 8.35
N THR A 179 1.89 -8.77 7.18
CA THR A 179 1.44 -9.98 6.49
C THR A 179 2.62 -10.90 6.19
N ALA A 180 2.33 -12.13 5.72
CA ALA A 180 3.36 -13.16 5.49
C ALA A 180 4.35 -12.77 4.39
N GLY A 181 3.88 -12.09 3.37
CA GLY A 181 4.66 -11.69 2.19
C GLY A 181 4.73 -10.19 1.96
N HIS A 182 4.53 -9.38 3.00
CA HIS A 182 4.54 -7.92 2.88
C HIS A 182 5.81 -7.39 2.24
N MET A 183 5.65 -6.41 1.35
CA MET A 183 6.76 -5.76 0.62
C MET A 183 6.66 -4.24 0.72
N SER A 184 7.79 -3.62 0.99
CA SER A 184 8.03 -2.18 0.87
C SER A 184 8.64 -1.83 -0.50
N MET A 185 8.71 -0.54 -0.87
CA MET A 185 9.27 -0.10 -2.14
C MET A 185 10.35 0.96 -1.95
N TRP A 186 11.52 0.72 -2.54
CA TRP A 186 12.60 1.68 -2.70
C TRP A 186 12.46 2.43 -4.01
N ILE A 187 12.67 3.76 -4.00
CA ILE A 187 12.56 4.63 -5.18
C ILE A 187 13.72 5.63 -5.18
N GLU A 188 14.56 5.59 -6.21
CA GLU A 188 15.58 6.62 -6.46
C GLU A 188 14.99 7.74 -7.30
N LEU A 189 14.91 8.94 -6.74
CA LEU A 189 14.45 10.12 -7.43
C LEU A 189 15.62 10.92 -8.02
N PRO A 190 15.41 11.68 -9.11
CA PRO A 190 16.50 12.43 -9.76
C PRO A 190 16.98 13.62 -8.95
N LYS A 191 16.15 14.13 -8.07
CA LYS A 191 16.43 15.22 -7.15
C LYS A 191 16.04 14.84 -5.73
N GLY A 192 16.88 15.22 -4.78
CA GLY A 192 16.64 14.89 -3.37
C GLY A 192 17.10 13.49 -2.97
N PRO A 193 16.78 13.08 -1.75
CA PRO A 193 17.10 11.74 -1.24
C PRO A 193 16.18 10.68 -1.85
N PRO A 194 16.61 9.42 -1.93
CA PRO A 194 15.73 8.31 -2.24
C PRO A 194 14.56 8.23 -1.26
N VAL A 195 13.44 7.67 -1.72
CA VAL A 195 12.26 7.42 -0.90
C VAL A 195 12.11 5.92 -0.66
N LEU A 196 11.88 5.55 0.58
CA LEU A 196 11.58 4.18 0.99
C LEU A 196 10.16 4.15 1.56
N LEU A 197 9.21 3.67 0.76
CA LEU A 197 7.81 3.50 1.16
C LEU A 197 7.71 2.27 2.04
N ALA A 198 7.35 2.46 3.31
CA ALA A 198 7.28 1.35 4.27
C ALA A 198 6.14 0.38 3.97
N GLY A 199 5.04 0.84 3.33
CA GLY A 199 3.78 0.11 3.37
C GLY A 199 3.36 -0.11 4.83
N ASP A 200 2.67 -1.19 5.10
CA ASP A 200 2.19 -1.51 6.45
C ASP A 200 3.22 -2.22 7.34
N ALA A 201 4.48 -2.25 6.90
CA ALA A 201 5.58 -2.50 7.84
C ALA A 201 5.66 -1.38 8.91
N ALA A 202 5.21 -0.16 8.55
CA ALA A 202 5.10 0.97 9.48
C ALA A 202 3.94 1.88 9.06
N ASP A 203 2.84 1.83 9.78
CA ASP A 203 1.64 2.64 9.55
C ASP A 203 1.87 4.10 9.92
N LEU A 204 2.46 4.36 11.08
CA LEU A 204 2.66 5.67 11.66
C LEU A 204 4.15 5.99 11.83
N VAL A 205 4.49 7.27 11.88
CA VAL A 205 5.83 7.73 12.29
C VAL A 205 6.26 7.10 13.61
N GLU A 206 5.32 6.87 14.54
CA GLU A 206 5.56 6.22 15.82
C GLU A 206 6.14 4.81 15.66
N ASN A 207 5.68 4.02 14.68
CA ASN A 207 6.24 2.69 14.41
C ASN A 207 7.73 2.77 14.08
N ILE A 208 8.12 3.77 13.27
CA ILE A 208 9.50 3.98 12.84
C ILE A 208 10.36 4.48 14.02
N VAL A 209 9.88 5.48 14.75
CA VAL A 209 10.66 6.14 15.81
C VAL A 209 10.89 5.20 16.97
N ASP A 210 9.83 4.56 17.44
CA ASP A 210 9.83 3.75 18.69
C ASP A 210 10.06 2.25 18.42
N GLU A 211 10.15 1.83 17.14
CA GLU A 211 10.28 0.42 16.72
C GLU A 211 9.13 -0.46 17.26
N VAL A 212 7.92 0.03 17.11
CA VAL A 212 6.68 -0.64 17.52
C VAL A 212 6.03 -1.27 16.29
N ALA A 213 5.72 -2.57 16.35
CA ALA A 213 5.01 -3.26 15.27
C ALA A 213 3.62 -2.67 15.04
N PRO A 214 3.02 -2.79 13.83
CA PRO A 214 1.59 -2.67 13.63
C PRO A 214 0.82 -3.59 14.59
N GLY A 215 -0.40 -3.21 14.96
CA GLY A 215 -1.21 -4.01 15.87
C GLY A 215 -1.75 -5.29 15.21
N GLY A 216 -2.11 -5.20 13.92
CA GLY A 216 -2.46 -6.35 13.10
C GLY A 216 -1.19 -6.98 12.49
N CYS A 217 -0.85 -8.18 12.91
CA CYS A 217 0.27 -8.94 12.34
C CYS A 217 -0.12 -10.39 12.09
N TRP A 218 0.36 -10.93 10.98
CA TRP A 218 0.12 -12.31 10.59
C TRP A 218 0.66 -13.28 11.65
N ARG A 219 -0.22 -14.15 12.20
CA ARG A 219 0.13 -15.23 13.14
C ARG A 219 1.09 -14.77 14.25
N ASP A 220 0.76 -13.68 14.93
CA ASP A 220 1.60 -13.09 15.99
C ASP A 220 3.00 -12.64 15.54
N GLY A 221 3.16 -12.27 14.27
CA GLY A 221 4.41 -11.85 13.64
C GLY A 221 4.97 -10.49 14.11
N HIS A 222 4.57 -9.98 15.29
CA HIS A 222 4.99 -8.66 15.79
C HIS A 222 6.50 -8.50 15.91
N LEU A 223 7.22 -9.54 16.35
CA LEU A 223 8.69 -9.49 16.39
C LEU A 223 9.30 -9.41 15.00
N GLN A 224 8.73 -10.13 14.03
CA GLN A 224 9.17 -10.08 12.64
C GLN A 224 8.88 -8.71 12.03
N ALA A 225 7.72 -8.10 12.32
CA ALA A 225 7.40 -6.75 11.89
C ALA A 225 8.39 -5.71 12.46
N VAL A 226 8.79 -5.82 13.73
CA VAL A 226 9.83 -4.97 14.32
C VAL A 226 11.17 -5.14 13.59
N GLU A 227 11.57 -6.37 13.25
CA GLU A 227 12.80 -6.60 12.48
C GLU A 227 12.72 -6.01 11.06
N SER A 228 11.53 -6.02 10.44
CA SER A 228 11.27 -5.36 9.17
C SER A 228 11.40 -3.83 9.29
N ILE A 229 10.86 -3.21 10.34
CA ILE A 229 11.04 -1.78 10.63
C ILE A 229 12.54 -1.46 10.80
N ARG A 230 13.27 -2.24 11.60
CA ARG A 230 14.71 -2.07 11.82
C ARG A 230 15.52 -2.19 10.52
N LYS A 231 15.14 -3.13 9.67
CA LYS A 231 15.73 -3.28 8.33
C LYS A 231 15.52 -2.03 7.48
N LEU A 232 14.29 -1.50 7.41
CA LEU A 232 13.97 -0.29 6.67
C LEU A 232 14.74 0.93 7.22
N LYS A 233 14.79 1.11 8.54
CA LYS A 233 15.58 2.17 9.20
C LYS A 233 17.06 2.08 8.84
N ARG A 234 17.64 0.88 8.86
CA ARG A 234 19.05 0.66 8.48
C ARG A 234 19.28 1.02 7.01
N ILE A 235 18.44 0.54 6.09
CA ILE A 235 18.55 0.89 4.66
C ILE A 235 18.44 2.40 4.47
N ALA A 236 17.48 3.04 5.11
CA ALA A 236 17.29 4.49 5.02
C ALA A 236 18.51 5.27 5.53
N ALA A 237 19.09 4.85 6.66
CA ALA A 237 20.28 5.49 7.23
C ALA A 237 21.53 5.29 6.36
N GLU A 238 21.76 4.08 5.85
CA GLU A 238 22.93 3.74 5.02
C GLU A 238 22.89 4.42 3.65
N GLN A 239 21.68 4.60 3.07
CA GLN A 239 21.51 5.17 1.74
C GLN A 239 21.05 6.64 1.75
N GLY A 240 20.88 7.24 2.93
CA GLY A 240 20.40 8.61 3.07
C GLY A 240 18.95 8.80 2.58
N ALA A 241 18.11 7.78 2.65
CA ALA A 241 16.74 7.80 2.17
C ALA A 241 15.76 8.37 3.19
N GLN A 242 14.64 8.90 2.70
CA GLN A 242 13.48 9.22 3.52
C GLN A 242 12.61 7.96 3.68
N LEU A 243 12.37 7.54 4.90
CA LEU A 243 11.45 6.43 5.22
C LEU A 243 10.04 6.99 5.47
N TRP A 244 9.09 6.63 4.61
CA TRP A 244 7.70 7.12 4.64
C TRP A 244 6.76 6.07 5.23
N PRO A 245 6.02 6.41 6.31
CA PRO A 245 4.94 5.57 6.84
C PRO A 245 3.73 5.59 5.90
N ASN A 246 2.82 4.62 6.03
CA ASN A 246 1.73 4.47 5.08
C ASN A 246 0.40 5.08 5.54
N HIS A 247 0.05 4.96 6.82
CA HIS A 247 -1.27 5.34 7.36
C HIS A 247 -1.22 6.56 8.29
N ASP A 248 -0.16 7.37 8.22
CA ASP A 248 0.01 8.58 9.03
C ASP A 248 -0.56 9.82 8.30
N MET A 249 -1.74 10.27 8.71
CA MET A 249 -2.40 11.41 8.10
C MET A 249 -1.62 12.72 8.29
N ALA A 250 -0.92 12.89 9.42
CA ALA A 250 -0.11 14.09 9.66
C ALA A 250 1.11 14.10 8.73
N PHE A 251 1.76 12.95 8.54
CA PHE A 251 2.84 12.79 7.58
C PHE A 251 2.36 13.05 6.15
N TYR A 252 1.27 12.40 5.72
CA TYR A 252 0.71 12.58 4.38
C TYR A 252 0.39 14.07 4.06
N ARG A 253 -0.20 14.80 5.01
CA ARG A 253 -0.49 16.25 4.83
C ARG A 253 0.77 17.10 4.70
N GLY A 254 1.93 16.61 5.09
CA GLY A 254 3.22 17.26 4.88
C GLY A 254 3.84 17.00 3.49
N LEU A 255 3.32 16.05 2.72
CA LEU A 255 3.79 15.75 1.37
C LEU A 255 3.25 16.77 0.36
N GLN A 256 3.85 16.76 -0.83
CA GLN A 256 3.34 17.57 -1.94
C GLN A 256 1.96 17.07 -2.36
N ALA A 257 0.98 18.00 -2.34
CA ALA A 257 -0.39 17.68 -2.71
C ALA A 257 -0.53 17.42 -4.22
N PHE A 258 -1.27 16.35 -4.56
CA PHE A 258 -1.63 16.08 -5.95
C PHE A 258 -2.29 17.29 -6.64
N PRO A 259 -1.93 17.65 -7.91
CA PRO A 259 -1.13 16.89 -8.86
C PRO A 259 0.39 17.17 -8.84
N ALA A 260 0.92 17.87 -7.87
CA ALA A 260 2.37 18.01 -7.72
C ALA A 260 3.01 16.64 -7.40
N TRP A 261 4.31 16.50 -7.69
CA TRP A 261 5.06 15.26 -7.54
C TRP A 261 6.40 15.50 -6.87
N HIS A 262 6.95 14.44 -6.31
CA HIS A 262 8.34 14.40 -5.81
C HIS A 262 9.28 13.94 -6.95
N GLU A 263 10.45 14.58 -7.03
CA GLU A 263 11.49 14.29 -8.04
C GLU A 263 12.92 14.40 -7.48
#